data_2f68f4295b97d9d29303bb99cc8d98e5
#
_entry.id   2f68f4295b97d9d29303bb99cc8d98e5
#
_cell.length_a   1.000
_cell.length_b   1.000
_cell.length_c   1.000
_cell.angle_alpha   90.00
_cell.angle_beta   90.00
_cell.angle_gamma   90.00
#
_symmetry.space_group_name_H-M   'P 1'
#
loop_
_entity.id
_entity.type
_entity.pdbx_description
1 polymer ?
#
loop_
_entity_poly.entity_id
_entity_poly.type
_entity_poly.pdbx_seq_one_letter_code
_entity_poly.pdbx_strand_id
1 'polypeptide(L)'
;RDRMIYNMTEEEWDAVYEVHLKGTFNVVRHAAPLFRKQRGGRIVTFTSESGLVGFPGQANYGAAKSGVHGFTKVIAKDLGKYGVTANSIAPRAEPRMVDSIPEATREKLAANGLFPGKDEASWEPEDIAPFVAFLASDYSGPVNGQTFLVYGGNIVHMTLPRRVKTIYNASPPATWELDQLDQLVGPNLLGQSSVQGQIGDKRLEGKVAVVTGAGRGIGRGVAKLLASQGASVVVADVGVSLDGEGEDLTPAAQVVEEISELGGRAVASYHSVATMEGGANIVQTAIEEFGRLDIVVTAAGILRDRMLFNMSEQEWDDVMDVH
;
A
#
# COMPACT_ATOMS: atom_id res chain seq x y z
N ARG A 1 -0.09 5.28 -17.63
CA ARG A 1 -1.50 5.73 -17.56
C ARG A 1 -1.73 6.56 -16.30
N ASP A 2 -1.05 7.72 -16.26
CA ASP A 2 -1.11 8.62 -15.12
C ASP A 2 -2.43 9.39 -15.11
N ARG A 3 -3.15 9.35 -13.99
CA ARG A 3 -4.42 10.05 -13.79
C ARG A 3 -4.68 10.28 -12.30
N MET A 4 -5.29 11.41 -11.99
CA MET A 4 -5.73 11.68 -10.60
C MET A 4 -6.75 10.60 -10.18
N ILE A 5 -6.63 10.11 -8.95
CA ILE A 5 -7.38 8.94 -8.46
C ILE A 5 -8.90 9.04 -8.67
N TYR A 6 -9.47 10.24 -8.53
CA TYR A 6 -10.91 10.48 -8.69
C TYR A 6 -11.40 10.44 -10.16
N ASN A 7 -10.48 10.36 -11.13
CA ASN A 7 -10.77 10.23 -12.56
C ASN A 7 -10.21 8.91 -13.15
N MET A 8 -9.52 8.10 -12.35
CA MET A 8 -8.91 6.86 -12.79
C MET A 8 -9.97 5.78 -13.00
N THR A 9 -9.92 5.09 -14.14
CA THR A 9 -10.82 3.97 -14.42
C THR A 9 -10.22 2.65 -13.93
N GLU A 10 -11.07 1.63 -13.78
CA GLU A 10 -10.65 0.27 -13.44
C GLU A 10 -9.67 -0.29 -14.49
N GLU A 11 -9.95 -0.09 -15.78
CA GLU A 11 -9.07 -0.57 -16.87
C GLU A 11 -7.68 0.13 -16.85
N GLU A 12 -7.62 1.38 -16.40
CA GLU A 12 -6.35 2.09 -16.23
C GLU A 12 -5.57 1.57 -15.02
N TRP A 13 -6.27 1.14 -13.98
CA TRP A 13 -5.70 0.50 -12.81
C TRP A 13 -5.19 -0.90 -13.17
N ASP A 14 -6.05 -1.77 -13.70
CA ASP A 14 -5.75 -3.17 -14.01
C ASP A 14 -4.60 -3.31 -15.00
N ALA A 15 -4.62 -2.52 -16.10
CA ALA A 15 -3.56 -2.58 -17.10
C ALA A 15 -2.16 -2.27 -16.53
N VAL A 16 -2.08 -1.43 -15.50
CA VAL A 16 -0.81 -1.11 -14.83
C VAL A 16 -0.44 -2.19 -13.82
N TYR A 17 -1.40 -2.67 -13.06
CA TYR A 17 -1.23 -3.75 -12.09
C TYR A 17 -0.77 -5.05 -12.78
N GLU A 18 -1.49 -5.49 -13.82
CA GLU A 18 -1.19 -6.73 -14.55
C GLU A 18 0.23 -6.76 -15.12
N VAL A 19 0.66 -5.64 -15.73
CA VAL A 19 2.01 -5.59 -16.33
C VAL A 19 3.09 -5.53 -15.26
N HIS A 20 2.94 -4.66 -14.25
CA HIS A 20 4.05 -4.36 -13.35
C HIS A 20 4.14 -5.33 -12.18
N LEU A 21 3.03 -5.63 -11.50
CA LEU A 21 3.06 -6.45 -10.30
C LEU A 21 2.79 -7.92 -10.65
N LYS A 22 1.66 -8.23 -11.28
CA LYS A 22 1.31 -9.60 -11.68
C LYS A 22 2.31 -10.17 -12.68
N GLY A 23 2.77 -9.37 -13.65
CA GLY A 23 3.81 -9.80 -14.60
C GLY A 23 5.14 -10.15 -13.90
N THR A 24 5.54 -9.38 -12.87
CA THR A 24 6.72 -9.71 -12.06
C THR A 24 6.50 -11.03 -11.29
N PHE A 25 5.35 -11.19 -10.66
CA PHE A 25 4.98 -12.45 -9.98
C PHE A 25 5.06 -13.64 -10.92
N ASN A 26 4.42 -13.58 -12.09
CA ASN A 26 4.35 -14.67 -13.06
C ASN A 26 5.74 -15.19 -13.45
N VAL A 27 6.68 -14.29 -13.77
CA VAL A 27 8.03 -14.68 -14.17
C VAL A 27 8.80 -15.29 -12.98
N VAL A 28 8.78 -14.62 -11.84
CA VAL A 28 9.52 -15.06 -10.65
C VAL A 28 8.96 -16.37 -10.09
N ARG A 29 7.63 -16.53 -10.10
CA ARG A 29 6.95 -17.76 -9.67
C ARG A 29 7.45 -18.98 -10.45
N HIS A 30 7.66 -18.86 -11.75
CA HIS A 30 8.15 -19.96 -12.60
C HIS A 30 9.67 -20.15 -12.50
N ALA A 31 10.44 -19.09 -12.26
CA ALA A 31 11.89 -19.19 -12.03
C ALA A 31 12.24 -19.80 -10.66
N ALA A 32 11.43 -19.54 -9.63
CA ALA A 32 11.73 -19.93 -8.25
C ALA A 32 11.98 -21.45 -8.05
N PRO A 33 11.20 -22.39 -8.64
CA PRO A 33 11.48 -23.83 -8.54
C PRO A 33 12.83 -24.21 -9.15
N LEU A 34 13.21 -23.57 -10.27
CA LEU A 34 14.48 -23.81 -10.96
C LEU A 34 15.64 -23.35 -10.09
N PHE A 35 15.60 -22.14 -9.59
CA PHE A 35 16.61 -21.55 -8.71
C PHE A 35 16.77 -22.34 -7.40
N ARG A 36 15.66 -22.81 -6.83
CA ARG A 36 15.67 -23.69 -5.67
C ARG A 36 16.41 -25.00 -5.96
N LYS A 37 16.16 -25.62 -7.13
CA LYS A 37 16.84 -26.85 -7.56
C LYS A 37 18.33 -26.63 -7.84
N GLN A 38 18.68 -25.53 -8.50
CA GLN A 38 20.05 -25.14 -8.83
C GLN A 38 20.89 -24.75 -7.61
N ARG A 39 20.23 -24.38 -6.50
CA ARG A 39 20.89 -23.82 -5.30
C ARG A 39 21.62 -22.53 -5.61
N GLY A 40 21.02 -21.68 -6.45
CA GLY A 40 21.56 -20.40 -6.86
C GLY A 40 20.65 -19.70 -7.86
N GLY A 41 20.76 -18.39 -7.95
CA GLY A 41 20.01 -17.55 -8.86
C GLY A 41 20.09 -16.08 -8.47
N ARG A 42 19.79 -15.21 -9.41
CA ARG A 42 19.77 -13.74 -9.21
C ARG A 42 18.47 -13.19 -9.75
N ILE A 43 17.76 -12.45 -8.93
CA ILE A 43 16.50 -11.80 -9.28
C ILE A 43 16.72 -10.29 -9.12
N VAL A 44 16.54 -9.56 -10.19
CA VAL A 44 16.56 -8.09 -10.19
C VAL A 44 15.21 -7.60 -10.66
N THR A 45 14.50 -6.89 -9.80
CA THR A 45 13.20 -6.31 -10.10
C THR A 45 13.29 -4.80 -10.27
N PHE A 46 12.32 -4.22 -10.96
CA PHE A 46 12.26 -2.78 -11.17
C PHE A 46 11.05 -2.19 -10.43
N THR A 47 11.32 -1.52 -9.31
CA THR A 47 10.37 -0.63 -8.61
C THR A 47 10.44 0.78 -9.21
N SER A 48 9.99 1.77 -8.48
CA SER A 48 10.05 3.18 -8.85
C SER A 48 10.07 4.05 -7.60
N GLU A 49 10.59 5.27 -7.72
CA GLU A 49 10.38 6.27 -6.66
C GLU A 49 8.91 6.54 -6.39
N SER A 50 8.04 6.46 -7.40
CA SER A 50 6.60 6.56 -7.20
C SER A 50 6.08 5.49 -6.22
N GLY A 51 6.64 4.27 -6.27
CA GLY A 51 6.32 3.20 -5.32
C GLY A 51 6.97 3.35 -3.94
N LEU A 52 7.98 4.20 -3.80
CA LEU A 52 8.71 4.40 -2.54
C LEU A 52 8.27 5.66 -1.78
N VAL A 53 7.97 6.75 -2.49
CA VAL A 53 7.67 8.06 -1.92
C VAL A 53 6.35 8.65 -2.40
N GLY A 54 5.78 8.14 -3.49
CA GLY A 54 4.51 8.58 -4.08
C GLY A 54 4.64 9.84 -4.93
N PHE A 55 3.93 9.87 -6.07
CA PHE A 55 3.78 11.06 -6.91
C PHE A 55 2.32 11.28 -7.27
N PRO A 56 1.86 12.55 -7.35
CA PRO A 56 0.50 12.86 -7.75
C PRO A 56 0.14 12.28 -9.12
N GLY A 57 -1.08 11.74 -9.26
CA GLY A 57 -1.57 11.18 -10.52
C GLY A 57 -1.11 9.75 -10.81
N GLN A 58 -0.31 9.14 -9.96
CA GLN A 58 0.27 7.81 -10.17
C GLN A 58 -0.20 6.78 -9.14
N ALA A 59 -1.48 6.82 -8.77
CA ALA A 59 -2.02 5.91 -7.75
C ALA A 59 -1.85 4.42 -8.14
N ASN A 60 -2.21 4.05 -9.37
CA ASN A 60 -2.04 2.71 -9.91
C ASN A 60 -0.56 2.30 -10.03
N TYR A 61 0.26 3.15 -10.64
CA TYR A 61 1.68 2.89 -10.85
C TYR A 61 2.46 2.83 -9.52
N GLY A 62 2.19 3.79 -8.63
CA GLY A 62 2.78 3.83 -7.29
C GLY A 62 2.43 2.60 -6.48
N ALA A 63 1.16 2.16 -6.49
CA ALA A 63 0.71 0.95 -5.82
C ALA A 63 1.41 -0.30 -6.39
N ALA A 64 1.40 -0.49 -7.71
CA ALA A 64 2.03 -1.64 -8.36
C ALA A 64 3.54 -1.69 -8.08
N LYS A 65 4.24 -0.56 -8.17
CA LYS A 65 5.69 -0.49 -7.92
C LYS A 65 6.06 -0.62 -6.44
N SER A 66 5.20 -0.17 -5.52
CA SER A 66 5.32 -0.46 -4.09
C SER A 66 5.13 -1.96 -3.83
N GLY A 67 4.16 -2.59 -4.50
CA GLY A 67 3.95 -4.04 -4.47
C GLY A 67 5.19 -4.81 -4.93
N VAL A 68 5.82 -4.43 -6.04
CA VAL A 68 7.09 -5.02 -6.51
C VAL A 68 8.21 -4.89 -5.47
N HIS A 69 8.32 -3.72 -4.81
CA HIS A 69 9.29 -3.51 -3.73
C HIS A 69 9.06 -4.47 -2.56
N GLY A 70 7.82 -4.58 -2.07
CA GLY A 70 7.45 -5.50 -0.99
C GLY A 70 7.65 -6.97 -1.37
N PHE A 71 7.19 -7.36 -2.55
CA PHE A 71 7.36 -8.69 -3.12
C PHE A 71 8.83 -9.11 -3.19
N THR A 72 9.71 -8.22 -3.65
CA THR A 72 11.15 -8.50 -3.73
C THR A 72 11.75 -8.85 -2.36
N LYS A 73 11.32 -8.18 -1.31
CA LYS A 73 11.79 -8.47 0.06
C LYS A 73 11.34 -9.83 0.56
N VAL A 74 10.12 -10.23 0.22
CA VAL A 74 9.58 -11.55 0.60
C VAL A 74 10.34 -12.65 -0.12
N ILE A 75 10.48 -12.56 -1.45
CA ILE A 75 11.19 -13.59 -2.23
C ILE A 75 12.69 -13.69 -1.87
N ALA A 76 13.33 -12.57 -1.48
CA ALA A 76 14.69 -12.59 -0.96
C ALA A 76 14.82 -13.48 0.30
N LYS A 77 13.81 -13.48 1.17
CA LYS A 77 13.75 -14.34 2.37
C LYS A 77 13.38 -15.78 2.01
N ASP A 78 12.39 -15.97 1.16
CA ASP A 78 11.89 -17.29 0.74
C ASP A 78 12.97 -18.11 0.06
N LEU A 79 13.77 -17.48 -0.79
CA LEU A 79 14.74 -18.14 -1.65
C LEU A 79 16.19 -18.02 -1.14
N GLY A 80 16.47 -17.14 -0.19
CA GLY A 80 17.83 -16.88 0.30
C GLY A 80 18.55 -18.14 0.83
N LYS A 81 17.84 -19.02 1.52
CA LYS A 81 18.38 -20.32 2.00
C LYS A 81 18.82 -21.27 0.87
N TYR A 82 18.45 -20.97 -0.36
CA TYR A 82 18.86 -21.73 -1.55
C TYR A 82 19.97 -21.02 -2.33
N GLY A 83 20.60 -19.96 -1.78
CA GLY A 83 21.67 -19.21 -2.45
C GLY A 83 21.17 -18.22 -3.52
N VAL A 84 19.88 -17.93 -3.53
CA VAL A 84 19.26 -16.98 -4.45
C VAL A 84 19.23 -15.61 -3.81
N THR A 85 19.60 -14.57 -4.56
CA THR A 85 19.40 -13.18 -4.14
C THR A 85 18.32 -12.50 -4.96
N ALA A 86 17.57 -11.60 -4.33
CA ALA A 86 16.56 -10.79 -5.00
C ALA A 86 16.72 -9.33 -4.54
N ASN A 87 16.91 -8.41 -5.49
CA ASN A 87 17.11 -6.99 -5.22
C ASN A 87 16.25 -6.15 -6.16
N SER A 88 15.89 -4.95 -5.73
CA SER A 88 15.04 -4.04 -6.50
C SER A 88 15.79 -2.77 -6.88
N ILE A 89 15.54 -2.30 -8.09
CA ILE A 89 16.07 -1.01 -8.60
C ILE A 89 14.90 -0.07 -8.85
N ALA A 90 15.01 1.16 -8.36
CA ALA A 90 14.21 2.31 -8.80
C ALA A 90 15.08 3.11 -9.77
N PRO A 91 14.89 2.98 -11.09
CA PRO A 91 15.70 3.71 -12.04
C PRO A 91 15.17 5.13 -12.22
N ARG A 92 16.10 6.10 -12.40
CA ARG A 92 15.81 7.35 -13.08
C ARG A 92 16.59 7.34 -14.40
N ALA A 93 15.85 7.38 -15.47
CA ALA A 93 16.41 7.54 -16.82
C ALA A 93 15.54 8.53 -17.58
N GLU A 94 16.13 9.22 -18.51
CA GLU A 94 15.39 10.12 -19.38
C GLU A 94 14.49 9.28 -20.30
N PRO A 95 13.15 9.29 -20.11
CA PRO A 95 12.30 8.50 -20.98
C PRO A 95 12.26 9.12 -22.38
N ARG A 96 12.14 8.31 -23.41
CA ARG A 96 11.94 8.76 -24.80
C ARG A 96 10.77 9.76 -24.99
N MET A 97 9.92 9.90 -23.96
CA MET A 97 8.79 10.84 -23.94
C MET A 97 9.14 12.24 -23.39
N VAL A 98 10.37 12.48 -23.00
CA VAL A 98 10.80 13.78 -22.43
C VAL A 98 10.65 14.92 -23.44
N ASP A 99 10.80 14.64 -24.72
CA ASP A 99 10.61 15.64 -25.78
C ASP A 99 9.17 16.21 -25.82
N SER A 100 8.21 15.54 -25.23
CA SER A 100 6.82 15.98 -25.09
C SER A 100 6.54 16.82 -23.85
N ILE A 101 7.48 16.92 -22.89
CA ILE A 101 7.31 17.70 -21.66
C ILE A 101 7.68 19.16 -21.91
N PRO A 102 6.77 20.12 -21.66
CA PRO A 102 7.09 21.55 -21.81
C PRO A 102 8.30 21.97 -20.96
N GLU A 103 9.16 22.83 -21.50
CA GLU A 103 10.42 23.23 -20.84
C GLU A 103 10.20 23.81 -19.43
N ALA A 104 9.17 24.62 -19.23
CA ALA A 104 8.81 25.14 -17.91
C ALA A 104 8.46 24.05 -16.88
N THR A 105 7.98 22.88 -17.33
CA THR A 105 7.71 21.73 -16.47
C THR A 105 9.00 20.98 -16.18
N ARG A 106 9.90 20.83 -17.17
CA ARG A 106 11.24 20.24 -16.96
C ARG A 106 12.05 21.05 -15.94
N GLU A 107 12.06 22.38 -16.05
CA GLU A 107 12.75 23.26 -15.08
C GLU A 107 12.22 23.08 -13.65
N LYS A 108 10.91 22.94 -13.47
CA LYS A 108 10.30 22.66 -12.15
C LYS A 108 10.69 21.27 -11.63
N LEU A 109 10.74 20.28 -12.50
CA LEU A 109 11.15 18.92 -12.13
C LEU A 109 12.64 18.88 -11.79
N ALA A 110 13.50 19.58 -12.54
CA ALA A 110 14.92 19.70 -12.25
C ALA A 110 15.16 20.42 -10.92
N ALA A 111 14.45 21.51 -10.64
CA ALA A 111 14.55 22.23 -9.37
C ALA A 111 14.18 21.36 -8.15
N ASN A 112 13.37 20.31 -8.36
CA ASN A 112 13.00 19.33 -7.33
C ASN A 112 13.88 18.06 -7.38
N GLY A 113 14.95 18.03 -8.17
CA GLY A 113 15.84 16.88 -8.31
C GLY A 113 15.20 15.65 -8.98
N LEU A 114 14.10 15.86 -9.72
CA LEU A 114 13.36 14.81 -10.44
C LEU A 114 13.79 14.68 -11.91
N PHE A 115 14.63 15.62 -12.38
CA PHE A 115 15.25 15.66 -13.70
C PHE A 115 16.66 16.20 -13.59
N PRO A 116 17.58 15.87 -14.54
CA PRO A 116 18.88 16.51 -14.60
C PRO A 116 18.73 18.02 -14.79
N GLY A 117 19.52 18.79 -14.06
CA GLY A 117 19.67 20.23 -14.29
C GLY A 117 20.33 20.52 -15.63
N LYS A 118 20.28 21.78 -16.09
CA LYS A 118 20.89 22.19 -17.38
C LYS A 118 22.42 21.91 -17.49
N ASP A 119 23.08 21.80 -16.33
CA ASP A 119 24.53 21.58 -16.21
C ASP A 119 24.87 20.15 -15.78
N GLU A 120 23.87 19.28 -15.61
CA GLU A 120 24.06 17.87 -15.26
C GLU A 120 24.10 17.01 -16.54
N ALA A 121 24.87 15.91 -16.49
CA ALA A 121 24.84 14.90 -17.54
C ALA A 121 23.44 14.31 -17.68
N SER A 122 23.00 14.04 -18.90
CA SER A 122 21.71 13.36 -19.15
C SER A 122 21.70 12.00 -18.44
N TRP A 123 20.53 11.59 -17.96
CA TRP A 123 20.35 10.29 -17.32
C TRP A 123 19.96 9.27 -18.39
N GLU A 124 20.96 8.64 -18.99
CA GLU A 124 20.71 7.67 -20.05
C GLU A 124 20.22 6.33 -19.50
N PRO A 125 19.30 5.63 -20.19
CA PRO A 125 18.86 4.29 -19.80
C PRO A 125 20.03 3.31 -19.63
N GLU A 126 21.10 3.49 -20.39
CA GLU A 126 22.31 2.69 -20.35
C GLU A 126 23.07 2.81 -19.03
N ASP A 127 22.92 3.89 -18.28
CA ASP A 127 23.53 4.10 -16.96
C ASP A 127 23.04 3.11 -15.89
N ILE A 128 21.87 2.52 -16.11
CA ILE A 128 21.29 1.54 -15.20
C ILE A 128 21.92 0.15 -15.38
N ALA A 129 22.30 -0.20 -16.60
CA ALA A 129 22.73 -1.55 -16.99
C ALA A 129 23.96 -2.08 -16.20
N PRO A 130 25.02 -1.29 -15.94
CA PRO A 130 26.17 -1.77 -15.19
C PRO A 130 25.82 -2.28 -13.78
N PHE A 131 24.94 -1.57 -13.07
CA PHE A 131 24.54 -1.99 -11.73
C PHE A 131 23.62 -3.21 -11.76
N VAL A 132 22.76 -3.35 -12.78
CA VAL A 132 21.99 -4.57 -13.01
C VAL A 132 22.92 -5.76 -13.23
N ALA A 133 23.95 -5.60 -14.08
CA ALA A 133 24.95 -6.63 -14.35
C ALA A 133 25.73 -7.02 -13.07
N PHE A 134 26.09 -6.04 -12.23
CA PHE A 134 26.69 -6.31 -10.92
C PHE A 134 25.75 -7.15 -10.05
N LEU A 135 24.48 -6.76 -9.89
CA LEU A 135 23.51 -7.50 -9.09
C LEU A 135 23.23 -8.92 -9.64
N ALA A 136 23.39 -9.12 -10.94
CA ALA A 136 23.25 -10.41 -11.59
C ALA A 136 24.48 -11.29 -11.47
N SER A 137 25.62 -10.76 -11.05
CA SER A 137 26.89 -11.48 -10.92
C SER A 137 27.05 -12.16 -9.56
N ASP A 138 28.06 -13.01 -9.43
CA ASP A 138 28.42 -13.66 -8.18
C ASP A 138 29.05 -12.70 -7.17
N TYR A 139 29.59 -11.56 -7.62
CA TYR A 139 30.14 -10.51 -6.76
C TYR A 139 29.11 -9.84 -5.86
N SER A 140 27.84 -9.90 -6.23
CA SER A 140 26.72 -9.36 -5.42
C SER A 140 26.17 -10.34 -4.40
N GLY A 141 26.80 -11.48 -4.17
CA GLY A 141 26.29 -12.52 -3.27
C GLY A 141 25.84 -12.07 -1.89
N PRO A 142 26.53 -11.10 -1.23
CA PRO A 142 26.08 -10.55 0.05
C PRO A 142 24.89 -9.58 -0.04
N VAL A 143 24.54 -9.11 -1.23
CA VAL A 143 23.47 -8.13 -1.47
C VAL A 143 22.16 -8.87 -1.69
N ASN A 144 21.25 -8.86 -0.71
CA ASN A 144 19.98 -9.55 -0.80
C ASN A 144 18.87 -8.76 -0.09
N GLY A 145 17.70 -8.65 -0.72
CA GLY A 145 16.53 -7.94 -0.20
C GLY A 145 16.69 -6.42 -0.17
N GLN A 146 17.63 -5.87 -0.96
CA GLN A 146 17.94 -4.45 -0.96
C GLN A 146 17.24 -3.72 -2.10
N THR A 147 17.11 -2.40 -1.93
CA THR A 147 16.53 -1.51 -2.94
C THR A 147 17.49 -0.37 -3.21
N PHE A 148 17.68 -0.05 -4.49
CA PHE A 148 18.60 0.98 -4.93
C PHE A 148 17.90 1.95 -5.90
N LEU A 149 18.14 3.25 -5.71
CA LEU A 149 17.84 4.26 -6.70
C LEU A 149 19.10 4.42 -7.56
N VAL A 150 18.96 4.32 -8.90
CA VAL A 150 20.08 4.32 -9.84
C VAL A 150 19.83 5.31 -10.99
N TYR A 151 20.77 6.21 -11.23
CA TYR A 151 20.70 7.22 -12.31
C TYR A 151 22.04 7.89 -12.54
N GLY A 152 22.38 8.24 -13.78
CA GLY A 152 23.49 9.12 -14.14
C GLY A 152 24.80 8.85 -13.40
N GLY A 153 25.21 7.61 -13.26
CA GLY A 153 26.38 7.22 -12.48
C GLY A 153 26.19 7.17 -10.95
N ASN A 154 25.01 7.50 -10.44
CA ASN A 154 24.68 7.43 -9.01
C ASN A 154 24.03 6.10 -8.66
N ILE A 155 24.45 5.51 -7.54
CA ILE A 155 23.85 4.34 -6.92
C ILE A 155 23.53 4.70 -5.48
N VAL A 156 22.25 4.85 -5.16
CA VAL A 156 21.78 5.25 -3.84
C VAL A 156 21.09 4.07 -3.16
N HIS A 157 21.58 3.65 -2.00
CA HIS A 157 20.93 2.62 -1.21
C HIS A 157 19.72 3.18 -0.49
N MET A 158 18.54 2.67 -0.82
CA MET A 158 17.28 3.03 -0.15
C MET A 158 17.12 2.19 1.11
N THR A 159 17.14 2.85 2.27
CA THR A 159 17.03 2.15 3.56
C THR A 159 15.66 1.49 3.73
N LEU A 160 15.65 0.34 4.38
CA LEU A 160 14.41 -0.31 4.81
C LEU A 160 13.66 0.55 5.83
N PRO A 161 12.32 0.48 5.89
CA PRO A 161 11.56 1.09 6.97
C PRO A 161 12.12 0.66 8.33
N ARG A 162 12.39 1.62 9.19
CA ARG A 162 12.91 1.40 10.56
C ARG A 162 12.10 2.19 11.56
N ARG A 163 12.04 1.67 12.78
CA ARG A 163 11.46 2.44 13.89
C ARG A 163 12.37 3.63 14.18
N VAL A 164 11.79 4.82 14.12
CA VAL A 164 12.53 6.08 14.38
C VAL A 164 12.22 6.58 15.78
N LYS A 165 10.95 6.60 16.14
CA LYS A 165 10.44 7.02 17.44
C LYS A 165 9.31 6.09 17.87
N THR A 166 9.08 5.99 19.19
CA THR A 166 8.01 5.17 19.75
C THR A 166 7.43 5.91 20.96
N ILE A 167 6.11 5.95 21.06
CA ILE A 167 5.40 6.26 22.30
C ILE A 167 4.82 4.94 22.82
N TYR A 168 4.83 4.77 24.14
CA TYR A 168 4.39 3.54 24.78
C TYR A 168 3.48 3.85 25.98
N ASN A 169 2.34 3.17 26.07
CA ASN A 169 1.46 3.22 27.22
C ASN A 169 1.63 1.93 28.03
N ALA A 170 2.21 2.06 29.22
CA ALA A 170 2.45 0.95 30.12
C ALA A 170 1.23 0.61 31.00
N SER A 171 0.24 1.49 31.06
CA SER A 171 -0.92 1.32 31.94
C SER A 171 -1.93 0.34 31.34
N PRO A 172 -2.27 -0.78 32.00
CA PRO A 172 -3.36 -1.64 31.55
C PRO A 172 -4.68 -0.88 31.57
N PRO A 173 -5.54 -1.05 30.54
CA PRO A 173 -5.48 -2.03 29.44
C PRO A 173 -4.55 -1.68 28.25
N ALA A 174 -3.51 -0.90 28.39
CA ALA A 174 -2.51 -0.53 27.37
C ALA A 174 -3.14 0.14 26.10
N THR A 175 -4.33 0.73 26.26
CA THR A 175 -5.02 1.49 25.23
C THR A 175 -4.74 2.98 25.39
N TRP A 176 -4.84 3.70 24.30
CA TRP A 176 -4.65 5.14 24.27
C TRP A 176 -6.00 5.85 24.29
N GLU A 177 -6.14 6.82 25.19
CA GLU A 177 -7.21 7.81 25.09
C GLU A 177 -6.88 8.82 23.97
N LEU A 178 -7.90 9.31 23.27
CA LEU A 178 -7.70 10.21 22.13
C LEU A 178 -6.99 11.51 22.55
N ASP A 179 -7.26 12.00 23.76
CA ASP A 179 -6.63 13.19 24.33
C ASP A 179 -5.13 13.01 24.56
N GLN A 180 -4.70 11.80 24.95
CA GLN A 180 -3.30 11.45 25.08
C GLN A 180 -2.61 11.43 23.71
N LEU A 181 -3.30 10.90 22.69
CA LEU A 181 -2.76 10.88 21.33
C LEU A 181 -2.58 12.27 20.75
N ASP A 182 -3.52 13.19 20.97
CA ASP A 182 -3.40 14.59 20.54
C ASP A 182 -2.15 15.28 21.11
N GLN A 183 -1.87 15.03 22.39
CA GLN A 183 -0.73 15.63 23.07
C GLN A 183 0.60 15.00 22.67
N LEU A 184 0.62 13.72 22.35
CA LEU A 184 1.87 12.94 22.20
C LEU A 184 2.28 12.70 20.76
N VAL A 185 1.35 12.48 19.82
CA VAL A 185 1.70 12.09 18.44
C VAL A 185 2.47 13.18 17.72
N GLY A 186 1.94 14.41 17.68
CA GLY A 186 2.60 15.52 17.00
C GLY A 186 4.03 15.78 17.54
N PRO A 187 4.19 16.14 18.82
CA PRO A 187 5.49 16.48 19.37
C PRO A 187 6.47 15.30 19.42
N ASN A 188 6.00 14.11 19.82
CA ASN A 188 6.90 12.99 20.10
C ASN A 188 7.22 12.13 18.89
N LEU A 189 6.26 11.92 17.97
CA LEU A 189 6.49 11.09 16.77
C LEU A 189 6.87 11.91 15.55
N LEU A 190 6.22 13.06 15.32
CA LEU A 190 6.33 13.81 14.07
C LEU A 190 7.23 15.04 14.19
N GLY A 191 7.63 15.47 15.41
CA GLY A 191 8.40 16.69 15.63
C GLY A 191 7.61 17.97 15.31
N GLN A 192 6.27 17.88 15.34
CA GLN A 192 5.35 18.99 15.11
C GLN A 192 4.86 19.56 16.44
N SER A 193 4.44 20.81 16.46
CA SER A 193 3.72 21.35 17.61
C SER A 193 2.39 20.64 17.78
N SER A 194 1.95 20.45 19.03
CA SER A 194 0.61 19.93 19.31
C SER A 194 -0.44 20.83 18.67
N VAL A 195 -1.37 20.25 17.94
CA VAL A 195 -2.56 20.97 17.49
C VAL A 195 -3.45 21.14 18.73
N GLN A 196 -3.55 22.34 19.26
CA GLN A 196 -4.53 22.64 20.32
C GLN A 196 -5.92 22.66 19.69
N GLY A 197 -6.59 21.50 19.65
CA GLY A 197 -8.01 21.39 19.38
C GLY A 197 -8.78 21.49 20.70
N GLN A 198 -9.99 22.07 20.69
CA GLN A 198 -10.90 21.95 21.82
C GLN A 198 -11.27 20.47 21.99
N ILE A 199 -10.93 19.93 23.14
CA ILE A 199 -11.23 18.55 23.51
C ILE A 199 -12.72 18.48 23.86
N GLY A 200 -13.52 17.86 23.01
CA GLY A 200 -14.93 17.54 23.26
C GLY A 200 -15.14 16.03 23.37
N ASP A 201 -16.14 15.64 24.12
CA ASP A 201 -16.47 14.21 24.36
C ASP A 201 -16.82 13.42 23.09
N LYS A 202 -17.17 14.12 22.00
CA LYS A 202 -17.51 13.51 20.70
C LYS A 202 -16.82 14.24 19.55
N ARG A 203 -15.61 13.82 19.22
CA ARG A 203 -14.73 14.47 18.21
C ARG A 203 -15.20 14.31 16.78
N LEU A 204 -16.05 13.32 16.52
CA LEU A 204 -16.54 12.98 15.17
C LEU A 204 -18.05 13.22 15.03
N GLU A 205 -18.63 14.06 15.89
CA GLU A 205 -20.05 14.42 15.82
C GLU A 205 -20.38 14.98 14.43
N GLY A 206 -21.42 14.43 13.78
CA GLY A 206 -21.86 14.82 12.46
C GLY A 206 -20.96 14.37 11.30
N LYS A 207 -19.91 13.60 11.56
CA LYS A 207 -19.11 12.94 10.52
C LYS A 207 -19.72 11.61 10.11
N VAL A 208 -19.45 11.20 8.86
CA VAL A 208 -19.86 9.89 8.33
C VAL A 208 -18.60 9.12 7.93
N ALA A 209 -18.48 7.90 8.38
CA ALA A 209 -17.37 7.02 8.12
C ALA A 209 -17.81 5.74 7.39
N VAL A 210 -17.01 5.31 6.43
CA VAL A 210 -17.03 3.95 5.89
C VAL A 210 -15.85 3.20 6.47
N VAL A 211 -16.08 1.99 6.99
CA VAL A 211 -15.02 1.07 7.43
C VAL A 211 -15.21 -0.26 6.72
N THR A 212 -14.24 -0.66 5.88
CA THR A 212 -14.25 -1.95 5.20
C THR A 212 -13.61 -3.04 6.05
N GLY A 213 -14.04 -4.30 5.92
CA GLY A 213 -13.62 -5.39 6.80
C GLY A 213 -14.04 -5.15 8.25
N ALA A 214 -15.20 -4.50 8.45
CA ALA A 214 -15.62 -4.00 9.75
C ALA A 214 -16.43 -5.01 10.58
N GLY A 215 -16.72 -6.19 10.05
CA GLY A 215 -17.46 -7.24 10.79
C GLY A 215 -16.65 -7.90 11.89
N ARG A 216 -15.32 -7.90 11.80
CA ARG A 216 -14.44 -8.61 12.75
C ARG A 216 -13.13 -7.83 13.01
N GLY A 217 -12.36 -8.27 14.01
CA GLY A 217 -10.99 -7.84 14.27
C GLY A 217 -10.79 -6.33 14.37
N ILE A 218 -9.79 -5.82 13.66
CA ILE A 218 -9.39 -4.41 13.69
C ILE A 218 -10.50 -3.51 13.17
N GLY A 219 -11.11 -3.85 12.03
CA GLY A 219 -12.17 -3.06 11.42
C GLY A 219 -13.38 -2.89 12.35
N ARG A 220 -13.80 -3.96 13.04
CA ARG A 220 -14.86 -3.90 14.05
C ARG A 220 -14.51 -2.96 15.21
N GLY A 221 -13.29 -3.06 15.73
CA GLY A 221 -12.81 -2.17 16.80
C GLY A 221 -12.81 -0.69 16.36
N VAL A 222 -12.34 -0.42 15.14
CA VAL A 222 -12.35 0.93 14.56
C VAL A 222 -13.79 1.45 14.39
N ALA A 223 -14.70 0.65 13.79
CA ALA A 223 -16.08 1.05 13.57
C ALA A 223 -16.78 1.44 14.89
N LYS A 224 -16.62 0.63 15.93
CA LYS A 224 -17.17 0.91 17.27
C LYS A 224 -16.59 2.17 17.90
N LEU A 225 -15.28 2.39 17.79
CA LEU A 225 -14.64 3.58 18.33
C LEU A 225 -15.10 4.85 17.58
N LEU A 226 -15.14 4.84 16.23
CA LEU A 226 -15.63 5.98 15.46
C LEU A 226 -17.08 6.32 15.82
N ALA A 227 -17.94 5.31 15.99
CA ALA A 227 -19.33 5.51 16.41
C ALA A 227 -19.43 6.09 17.84
N SER A 228 -18.61 5.62 18.79
CA SER A 228 -18.57 6.16 20.15
C SER A 228 -18.13 7.62 20.20
N GLN A 229 -17.34 8.06 19.21
CA GLN A 229 -16.92 9.45 19.04
C GLN A 229 -17.95 10.32 18.27
N GLY A 230 -19.14 9.77 17.97
CA GLY A 230 -20.26 10.50 17.36
C GLY A 230 -20.36 10.40 15.85
N ALA A 231 -19.50 9.61 15.18
CA ALA A 231 -19.64 9.37 13.76
C ALA A 231 -20.84 8.44 13.45
N SER A 232 -21.49 8.66 12.31
CA SER A 232 -22.35 7.64 11.70
C SER A 232 -21.50 6.72 10.86
N VAL A 233 -21.64 5.39 10.99
CA VAL A 233 -20.69 4.43 10.41
C VAL A 233 -21.36 3.47 9.46
N VAL A 234 -20.83 3.34 8.25
CA VAL A 234 -21.10 2.19 7.36
C VAL A 234 -20.13 1.08 7.70
N VAL A 235 -20.67 -0.02 8.21
CA VAL A 235 -19.96 -1.25 8.53
C VAL A 235 -19.98 -2.13 7.29
N ALA A 236 -18.92 -2.05 6.48
CA ALA A 236 -18.83 -2.79 5.22
C ALA A 236 -18.06 -4.10 5.43
N ASP A 237 -18.73 -5.23 5.24
CA ASP A 237 -18.16 -6.57 5.34
C ASP A 237 -19.01 -7.57 4.56
N VAL A 238 -18.39 -8.35 3.69
CA VAL A 238 -19.06 -9.40 2.90
C VAL A 238 -19.29 -10.69 3.69
N GLY A 239 -18.74 -10.76 4.91
CA GLY A 239 -18.94 -11.90 5.81
C GLY A 239 -18.13 -13.14 5.47
N VAL A 240 -17.12 -13.06 4.61
CA VAL A 240 -16.21 -14.20 4.35
C VAL A 240 -15.29 -14.42 5.56
N SER A 241 -14.83 -15.66 5.71
CA SER A 241 -13.80 -16.01 6.71
C SER A 241 -12.41 -15.47 6.28
N LEU A 242 -11.41 -15.58 7.17
CA LEU A 242 -10.03 -15.12 6.88
C LEU A 242 -9.38 -15.82 5.68
N ASP A 243 -9.86 -17.01 5.34
CA ASP A 243 -9.49 -17.74 4.14
C ASP A 243 -10.29 -17.32 2.89
N GLY A 244 -11.21 -16.33 3.01
CA GLY A 244 -11.99 -15.77 1.92
C GLY A 244 -13.13 -16.67 1.44
N GLU A 245 -13.49 -17.71 2.19
CA GLU A 245 -14.58 -18.64 1.83
C GLU A 245 -15.87 -18.37 2.61
N GLY A 246 -17.01 -18.67 1.98
CA GLY A 246 -18.33 -18.59 2.57
C GLY A 246 -18.95 -17.20 2.54
N GLU A 247 -20.24 -17.13 2.77
CA GLU A 247 -21.01 -15.89 2.96
C GLU A 247 -21.72 -15.97 4.33
N ASP A 248 -21.31 -15.08 5.24
CA ASP A 248 -21.98 -14.90 6.53
C ASP A 248 -22.21 -13.41 6.76
N LEU A 249 -23.40 -12.94 6.45
CA LEU A 249 -23.79 -11.53 6.60
C LEU A 249 -23.95 -11.10 8.08
N THR A 250 -23.90 -12.05 8.99
CA THR A 250 -24.09 -11.82 10.42
C THR A 250 -23.06 -10.89 11.06
N PRO A 251 -21.75 -10.94 10.72
CA PRO A 251 -20.74 -10.11 11.39
C PRO A 251 -20.97 -8.61 11.25
N ALA A 252 -21.31 -8.13 10.05
CA ALA A 252 -21.61 -6.70 9.84
C ALA A 252 -22.88 -6.29 10.61
N ALA A 253 -23.93 -7.10 10.55
CA ALA A 253 -25.17 -6.85 11.26
C ALA A 253 -24.98 -6.82 12.78
N GLN A 254 -24.19 -7.75 13.32
CA GLN A 254 -23.85 -7.79 14.76
C GLN A 254 -23.12 -6.51 15.21
N VAL A 255 -22.17 -6.02 14.42
CA VAL A 255 -21.45 -4.77 14.76
C VAL A 255 -22.38 -3.57 14.72
N VAL A 256 -23.33 -3.52 13.77
CA VAL A 256 -24.37 -2.48 13.72
C VAL A 256 -25.24 -2.52 14.97
N GLU A 257 -25.67 -3.71 15.41
CA GLU A 257 -26.45 -3.88 16.64
C GLU A 257 -25.66 -3.41 17.87
N GLU A 258 -24.42 -3.87 18.03
CA GLU A 258 -23.53 -3.45 19.13
C GLU A 258 -23.32 -1.92 19.17
N ILE A 259 -23.17 -1.28 18.01
CA ILE A 259 -23.03 0.19 17.93
C ILE A 259 -24.36 0.86 18.37
N SER A 260 -25.49 0.31 17.95
CA SER A 260 -26.82 0.84 18.28
C SER A 260 -27.13 0.72 19.77
N GLU A 261 -26.78 -0.42 20.40
CA GLU A 261 -26.91 -0.62 21.83
C GLU A 261 -26.11 0.39 22.68
N LEU A 262 -24.97 0.86 22.14
CA LEU A 262 -24.13 1.90 22.75
C LEU A 262 -24.61 3.33 22.42
N GLY A 263 -25.75 3.48 21.74
CA GLY A 263 -26.32 4.77 21.34
C GLY A 263 -25.64 5.42 20.13
N GLY A 264 -24.83 4.68 19.39
CA GLY A 264 -24.22 5.12 18.14
C GLY A 264 -25.16 4.91 16.93
N ARG A 265 -24.73 5.39 15.75
CA ARG A 265 -25.45 5.21 14.48
C ARG A 265 -24.61 4.41 13.52
N ALA A 266 -25.13 3.30 13.02
CA ALA A 266 -24.45 2.50 12.01
C ALA A 266 -25.43 1.84 11.04
N VAL A 267 -24.94 1.46 9.85
CA VAL A 267 -25.65 0.65 8.87
C VAL A 267 -24.67 -0.37 8.27
N ALA A 268 -25.16 -1.56 7.95
CA ALA A 268 -24.36 -2.59 7.30
C ALA A 268 -24.32 -2.38 5.77
N SER A 269 -23.19 -2.70 5.16
CA SER A 269 -23.03 -2.83 3.70
C SER A 269 -22.34 -4.18 3.41
N TYR A 270 -22.95 -4.96 2.53
CA TYR A 270 -22.49 -6.32 2.20
C TYR A 270 -21.84 -6.40 0.83
N HIS A 271 -21.45 -5.26 0.25
CA HIS A 271 -20.78 -5.17 -1.03
C HIS A 271 -19.29 -5.48 -0.90
N SER A 272 -18.75 -6.16 -1.92
CA SER A 272 -17.34 -6.53 -1.97
C SER A 272 -16.45 -5.32 -2.33
N VAL A 273 -15.31 -5.21 -1.68
CA VAL A 273 -14.25 -4.24 -2.05
C VAL A 273 -13.45 -4.70 -3.28
N ALA A 274 -13.57 -5.97 -3.67
CA ALA A 274 -12.84 -6.56 -4.79
C ALA A 274 -13.34 -6.13 -6.16
N THR A 275 -14.40 -5.32 -6.24
CA THR A 275 -14.94 -4.82 -7.51
C THR A 275 -15.21 -3.32 -7.44
N MET A 276 -15.05 -2.64 -8.57
CA MET A 276 -15.35 -1.20 -8.68
C MET A 276 -16.82 -0.90 -8.33
N GLU A 277 -17.74 -1.74 -8.79
CA GLU A 277 -19.16 -1.62 -8.48
C GLU A 277 -19.41 -1.77 -6.97
N GLY A 278 -18.80 -2.77 -6.33
CA GLY A 278 -18.91 -2.97 -4.89
C GLY A 278 -18.38 -1.80 -4.08
N GLY A 279 -17.22 -1.25 -4.46
CA GLY A 279 -16.67 -0.04 -3.88
C GLY A 279 -17.60 1.17 -4.03
N ALA A 280 -18.20 1.36 -5.21
CA ALA A 280 -19.18 2.41 -5.46
C ALA A 280 -20.42 2.24 -4.57
N ASN A 281 -20.95 1.02 -4.45
CA ASN A 281 -22.13 0.72 -3.63
C ASN A 281 -21.89 0.93 -2.13
N ILE A 282 -20.67 0.62 -1.64
CA ILE A 282 -20.29 0.92 -0.25
C ILE A 282 -20.34 2.43 0.02
N VAL A 283 -19.76 3.23 -0.87
CA VAL A 283 -19.80 4.70 -0.76
C VAL A 283 -21.22 5.22 -0.90
N GLN A 284 -21.99 4.67 -1.85
CA GLN A 284 -23.38 5.06 -2.06
C GLN A 284 -24.25 4.79 -0.82
N THR A 285 -24.01 3.69 -0.10
CA THR A 285 -24.67 3.40 1.19
C THR A 285 -24.49 4.56 2.19
N ALA A 286 -23.29 5.15 2.27
CA ALA A 286 -23.04 6.28 3.16
C ALA A 286 -23.84 7.53 2.74
N ILE A 287 -23.95 7.79 1.44
CA ILE A 287 -24.67 8.93 0.89
C ILE A 287 -26.19 8.77 1.09
N GLU A 288 -26.73 7.58 0.84
CA GLU A 288 -28.17 7.29 0.99
C GLU A 288 -28.62 7.33 2.44
N GLU A 289 -27.86 6.73 3.35
CA GLU A 289 -28.25 6.60 4.74
C GLU A 289 -27.92 7.84 5.60
N PHE A 290 -26.85 8.57 5.25
CA PHE A 290 -26.34 9.66 6.09
C PHE A 290 -26.13 10.99 5.34
N GLY A 291 -26.33 11.03 4.02
CA GLY A 291 -26.27 12.24 3.22
C GLY A 291 -24.86 12.76 2.88
N ARG A 292 -23.80 12.13 3.38
CA ARG A 292 -22.40 12.55 3.17
C ARG A 292 -21.40 11.44 3.45
N LEU A 293 -20.14 11.67 3.10
CA LEU A 293 -19.01 10.82 3.51
C LEU A 293 -17.82 11.72 3.88
N ASP A 294 -17.21 11.51 5.04
CA ASP A 294 -16.07 12.28 5.54
C ASP A 294 -14.82 11.44 5.77
N ILE A 295 -14.97 10.15 6.10
CA ILE A 295 -13.90 9.27 6.58
C ILE A 295 -14.01 7.93 5.86
N VAL A 296 -12.87 7.46 5.32
CA VAL A 296 -12.76 6.11 4.77
C VAL A 296 -11.62 5.39 5.48
N VAL A 297 -11.92 4.20 6.02
CA VAL A 297 -10.94 3.30 6.62
C VAL A 297 -10.96 1.98 5.86
N THR A 298 -9.86 1.65 5.20
CA THR A 298 -9.69 0.41 4.45
C THR A 298 -9.01 -0.63 5.34
N ALA A 299 -9.80 -1.56 5.90
CA ALA A 299 -9.31 -2.63 6.78
C ALA A 299 -9.73 -4.03 6.30
N ALA A 300 -10.41 -4.13 5.16
CA ALA A 300 -10.66 -5.41 4.51
C ALA A 300 -9.36 -6.09 4.09
N GLY A 301 -9.29 -7.39 4.22
CA GLY A 301 -8.12 -8.17 3.82
C GLY A 301 -8.35 -9.65 4.04
N ILE A 302 -7.74 -10.46 3.21
CA ILE A 302 -7.66 -11.92 3.33
C ILE A 302 -6.21 -12.37 3.26
N LEU A 303 -5.94 -13.59 3.71
CA LEU A 303 -4.61 -14.18 3.66
C LEU A 303 -4.62 -15.48 2.84
N ARG A 304 -3.61 -15.66 2.01
CA ARG A 304 -3.29 -16.88 1.27
C ARG A 304 -1.81 -17.17 1.45
N ASP A 305 -1.38 -17.37 2.70
CA ASP A 305 0.03 -17.55 3.03
C ASP A 305 0.57 -18.83 2.43
N ARG A 306 1.48 -18.69 1.50
CA ARG A 306 2.15 -19.79 0.85
C ARG A 306 3.56 -19.40 0.37
N MET A 307 4.49 -20.36 0.45
CA MET A 307 5.81 -20.13 -0.16
C MET A 307 5.65 -19.91 -1.67
N LEU A 308 6.30 -18.87 -2.20
CA LEU A 308 6.13 -18.41 -3.57
C LEU A 308 6.12 -19.55 -4.61
N PHE A 309 7.05 -20.52 -4.49
CA PHE A 309 7.17 -21.62 -5.43
C PHE A 309 6.04 -22.66 -5.37
N ASN A 310 5.14 -22.56 -4.39
CA ASN A 310 3.92 -23.37 -4.25
C ASN A 310 2.64 -22.56 -4.45
N MET A 311 2.74 -21.22 -4.49
CA MET A 311 1.59 -20.32 -4.63
C MET A 311 0.98 -20.45 -6.02
N SER A 312 -0.31 -20.63 -6.11
CA SER A 312 -1.07 -20.61 -7.37
C SER A 312 -1.36 -19.15 -7.80
N GLU A 313 -1.71 -18.98 -9.07
CA GLU A 313 -2.20 -17.69 -9.59
C GLU A 313 -3.48 -17.26 -8.86
N GLN A 314 -4.41 -18.21 -8.64
CA GLN A 314 -5.66 -17.91 -7.94
C GLN A 314 -5.43 -17.43 -6.51
N GLU A 315 -4.51 -18.05 -5.75
CA GLU A 315 -4.16 -17.61 -4.40
C GLU A 315 -3.54 -16.20 -4.39
N TRP A 316 -2.82 -15.85 -5.44
CA TRP A 316 -2.30 -14.50 -5.64
C TRP A 316 -3.42 -13.51 -5.96
N ASP A 317 -4.25 -13.82 -6.95
CA ASP A 317 -5.33 -12.95 -7.40
C ASP A 317 -6.36 -12.71 -6.28
N ASP A 318 -6.79 -13.75 -5.55
CA ASP A 318 -7.71 -13.62 -4.42
C ASP A 318 -7.26 -12.56 -3.40
N VAL A 319 -5.95 -12.55 -3.08
CA VAL A 319 -5.39 -11.57 -2.14
C VAL A 319 -5.34 -10.19 -2.75
N MET A 320 -4.94 -10.08 -4.01
CA MET A 320 -4.77 -8.79 -4.68
C MET A 320 -6.10 -8.11 -4.99
N ASP A 321 -7.16 -8.87 -5.23
CA ASP A 321 -8.50 -8.34 -5.48
C ASP A 321 -9.11 -7.69 -4.23
N VAL A 322 -8.74 -8.15 -3.04
CA VAL A 322 -9.26 -7.64 -1.76
C VAL A 322 -8.40 -6.52 -1.17
N HIS A 323 -7.07 -6.57 -1.37
CA HIS A 323 -6.10 -5.63 -0.79
C HIS A 323 -5.75 -4.48 -1.75
#